data_33ebf62d76c75c12c0edd8f8b08a69cd
#
_entry.id   33ebf62d76c75c12c0edd8f8b08a69cd
#
_cell.length_a   1.000
_cell.length_b   1.000
_cell.length_c   1.000
_cell.angle_alpha   90.00
_cell.angle_beta   90.00
_cell.angle_gamma   90.00
#
_symmetry.space_group_name_H-M   'P 1'
#
loop_
_entity.id
_entity.type
_entity.pdbx_description
1 polymer ?
#
loop_
_entity_poly.entity_id
_entity_poly.type
_entity_poly.pdbx_seq_one_letter_code
_entity_poly.pdbx_strand_id
1 'polypeptide(L)'
;MEKPLDQRRFIWIIDDTDKIVHVNDAWLAFAGENTAPQLTANVVLDQPLCRFIQGQETRYLYQQIFSRVRAGVSPVKFPFRCDSPDCRRFMEMKLSLLSGNAVEFISHLLREEWREPLDLLDNSRDRSGEFLKVCSWCKRINIPGQGWGEIEDAIEPLDLFGHHTTPRMTHTICDSCHDAVKLELGLE
;
A
#
# COMPACT_ATOMS: atom_id res chain seq x y z
N MET A 1 -16.00 -23.68 1.27
CA MET A 1 -16.03 -23.30 -0.16
C MET A 1 -15.17 -22.06 -0.27
N GLU A 2 -14.00 -22.16 -0.88
CA GLU A 2 -13.14 -21.00 -1.08
C GLU A 2 -13.86 -19.99 -1.99
N LYS A 3 -13.88 -18.72 -1.58
CA LYS A 3 -14.40 -17.63 -2.41
C LYS A 3 -13.49 -17.51 -3.63
N PRO A 4 -14.03 -17.40 -4.86
CA PRO A 4 -13.18 -17.22 -6.04
C PRO A 4 -12.35 -15.96 -5.91
N LEU A 5 -11.06 -16.04 -6.27
CA LEU A 5 -10.13 -14.91 -6.24
C LEU A 5 -10.64 -13.78 -7.14
N ASP A 6 -10.57 -12.55 -6.64
CA ASP A 6 -10.93 -11.36 -7.41
C ASP A 6 -9.96 -11.19 -8.58
N GLN A 7 -10.47 -11.33 -9.80
CA GLN A 7 -9.68 -11.21 -11.03
C GLN A 7 -9.66 -9.78 -11.60
N ARG A 8 -10.28 -8.81 -10.89
CA ARG A 8 -10.30 -7.41 -11.34
C ARG A 8 -8.87 -6.87 -11.44
N ARG A 9 -8.68 -5.98 -12.40
CA ARG A 9 -7.49 -5.14 -12.51
C ARG A 9 -7.83 -3.76 -12.04
N PHE A 10 -7.10 -3.26 -11.07
CA PHE A 10 -7.23 -1.92 -10.53
C PHE A 10 -6.24 -1.02 -11.26
N ILE A 11 -6.77 -0.07 -12.04
CA ILE A 11 -5.96 0.73 -12.96
C ILE A 11 -6.09 2.21 -12.57
N TRP A 12 -4.95 2.88 -12.50
CA TRP A 12 -4.88 4.34 -12.47
C TRP A 12 -3.68 4.84 -13.28
N ILE A 13 -3.77 6.08 -13.72
CA ILE A 13 -2.72 6.71 -14.55
C ILE A 13 -2.39 8.07 -13.94
N ILE A 14 -1.10 8.38 -13.89
CA ILE A 14 -0.60 9.71 -13.59
C ILE A 14 0.00 10.34 -14.84
N ASP A 15 -0.12 11.66 -14.96
CA ASP A 15 0.53 12.44 -16.02
C ASP A 15 2.02 12.70 -15.74
N ASP A 16 2.69 13.48 -16.57
CA ASP A 16 4.09 13.87 -16.43
C ASP A 16 4.37 14.77 -15.20
N THR A 17 3.31 15.30 -14.56
CA THR A 17 3.37 16.10 -13.31
C THR A 17 2.95 15.31 -12.07
N ASP A 18 2.82 13.98 -12.18
CA ASP A 18 2.39 13.06 -11.12
C ASP A 18 0.95 13.26 -10.63
N LYS A 19 0.09 13.92 -11.39
CA LYS A 19 -1.34 14.03 -11.10
C LYS A 19 -2.09 12.82 -11.62
N ILE A 20 -3.06 12.35 -10.85
CA ILE A 20 -3.95 11.25 -11.26
C ILE A 20 -4.89 11.77 -12.34
N VAL A 21 -4.78 11.21 -13.55
CA VAL A 21 -5.62 11.59 -14.70
C VAL A 21 -6.65 10.53 -15.07
N HIS A 22 -6.51 9.32 -14.53
CA HIS A 22 -7.45 8.24 -14.74
C HIS A 22 -7.51 7.29 -13.56
N VAL A 23 -8.70 6.80 -13.27
CA VAL A 23 -8.97 5.62 -12.41
C VAL A 23 -10.10 4.83 -13.06
N ASN A 24 -10.01 3.48 -13.04
CA ASN A 24 -11.09 2.65 -13.56
C ASN A 24 -12.16 2.33 -12.50
N ASP A 25 -13.33 1.87 -12.96
CA ASP A 25 -14.46 1.53 -12.08
C ASP A 25 -14.10 0.45 -11.05
N ALA A 26 -13.26 -0.52 -11.43
CA ALA A 26 -12.79 -1.57 -10.53
C ALA A 26 -11.97 -0.99 -9.36
N TRP A 27 -11.14 0.02 -9.60
CA TRP A 27 -10.39 0.72 -8.56
C TRP A 27 -11.33 1.45 -7.59
N LEU A 28 -12.34 2.17 -8.14
CA LEU A 28 -13.33 2.90 -7.33
C LEU A 28 -14.18 1.94 -6.49
N ALA A 29 -14.62 0.84 -7.08
CA ALA A 29 -15.38 -0.19 -6.37
C ALA A 29 -14.55 -0.82 -5.25
N PHE A 30 -13.28 -1.16 -5.52
CA PHE A 30 -12.38 -1.72 -4.51
C PHE A 30 -12.14 -0.74 -3.35
N ALA A 31 -11.99 0.55 -3.62
CA ALA A 31 -11.85 1.57 -2.57
C ALA A 31 -13.09 1.60 -1.66
N GLY A 32 -14.29 1.58 -2.24
CA GLY A 32 -15.55 1.53 -1.49
C GLY A 32 -15.72 0.27 -0.65
N GLU A 33 -15.35 -0.90 -1.20
CA GLU A 33 -15.39 -2.20 -0.53
C GLU A 33 -14.38 -2.33 0.61
N ASN A 34 -13.29 -1.53 0.60
CA ASN A 34 -12.16 -1.63 1.52
C ASN A 34 -11.96 -0.39 2.39
N THR A 35 -13.04 0.11 2.98
CA THR A 35 -13.06 1.17 4.01
C THR A 35 -12.54 2.54 3.53
N ALA A 36 -12.55 2.80 2.22
CA ALA A 36 -12.16 4.08 1.63
C ALA A 36 -13.24 4.66 0.69
N PRO A 37 -14.54 4.70 1.07
CA PRO A 37 -15.63 5.17 0.19
C PRO A 37 -15.50 6.65 -0.18
N GLN A 38 -14.70 7.41 0.56
CA GLN A 38 -14.37 8.81 0.27
C GLN A 38 -13.48 8.99 -0.97
N LEU A 39 -12.80 7.95 -1.45
CA LEU A 39 -11.93 8.00 -2.63
C LEU A 39 -12.78 7.84 -3.91
N THR A 40 -13.57 8.86 -4.22
CA THR A 40 -14.34 8.94 -5.47
C THR A 40 -13.51 9.56 -6.59
N ALA A 41 -13.94 9.41 -7.84
CA ALA A 41 -13.27 10.01 -9.00
C ALA A 41 -13.07 11.53 -8.82
N ASN A 42 -14.08 12.24 -8.34
CA ASN A 42 -14.01 13.70 -8.11
C ASN A 42 -12.98 14.11 -7.04
N VAL A 43 -12.65 13.21 -6.12
CA VAL A 43 -11.67 13.47 -5.05
C VAL A 43 -10.26 13.17 -5.51
N VAL A 44 -10.06 12.16 -6.37
CA VAL A 44 -8.73 11.68 -6.73
C VAL A 44 -8.21 12.27 -8.04
N LEU A 45 -9.09 12.53 -9.03
CA LEU A 45 -8.66 13.10 -10.31
C LEU A 45 -8.07 14.51 -10.13
N ASP A 46 -7.11 14.84 -10.96
CA ASP A 46 -6.34 16.10 -10.96
C ASP A 46 -5.54 16.36 -9.66
N GLN A 47 -5.48 15.39 -8.75
CA GLN A 47 -4.69 15.51 -7.53
C GLN A 47 -3.32 14.84 -7.69
N PRO A 48 -2.26 15.40 -7.09
CA PRO A 48 -0.96 14.73 -7.04
C PRO A 48 -1.06 13.39 -6.32
N LEU A 49 -0.53 12.31 -6.91
CA LEU A 49 -0.57 10.97 -6.31
C LEU A 49 0.05 10.94 -4.90
N CYS A 50 1.10 11.74 -4.66
CA CYS A 50 1.77 11.82 -3.36
C CYS A 50 0.84 12.25 -2.21
N ARG A 51 -0.30 12.90 -2.50
CA ARG A 51 -1.32 13.24 -1.49
C ARG A 51 -1.95 12.01 -0.85
N PHE A 52 -2.01 10.92 -1.58
CA PHE A 52 -2.62 9.65 -1.16
C PHE A 52 -1.61 8.62 -0.64
N ILE A 53 -0.31 8.94 -0.72
CA ILE A 53 0.78 8.09 -0.21
C ILE A 53 1.18 8.59 1.18
N GLN A 54 1.08 7.73 2.17
CA GLN A 54 1.53 8.02 3.54
C GLN A 54 3.01 7.67 3.71
N GLY A 55 3.70 8.46 4.55
CA GLY A 55 5.12 8.29 4.84
C GLY A 55 6.04 8.98 3.82
N GLN A 56 7.01 9.75 4.33
CA GLN A 56 7.95 10.49 3.49
C GLN A 56 8.86 9.56 2.69
N GLU A 57 9.35 8.51 3.32
CA GLU A 57 10.21 7.49 2.69
C GLU A 57 9.48 6.76 1.58
N THR A 58 8.20 6.41 1.81
CA THR A 58 7.36 5.78 0.78
C THR A 58 7.17 6.70 -0.42
N ARG A 59 6.90 7.99 -0.19
CA ARG A 59 6.77 8.99 -1.27
C ARG A 59 8.06 9.13 -2.07
N TYR A 60 9.20 9.22 -1.37
CA TYR A 60 10.50 9.30 -2.02
C TYR A 60 10.77 8.08 -2.91
N LEU A 61 10.46 6.87 -2.42
CA LEU A 61 10.63 5.64 -3.19
C LEU A 61 9.76 5.64 -4.46
N TYR A 62 8.50 6.05 -4.37
CA TYR A 62 7.65 6.18 -5.55
C TYR A 62 8.19 7.18 -6.55
N GLN A 63 8.75 8.32 -6.12
CA GLN A 63 9.40 9.27 -7.01
C GLN A 63 10.60 8.66 -7.75
N GLN A 64 11.42 7.83 -7.07
CA GLN A 64 12.51 7.10 -7.72
C GLN A 64 11.96 6.10 -8.77
N ILE A 65 10.88 5.38 -8.44
CA ILE A 65 10.23 4.46 -9.39
C ILE A 65 9.73 5.23 -10.62
N PHE A 66 9.02 6.35 -10.44
CA PHE A 66 8.51 7.16 -11.57
C PHE A 66 9.65 7.66 -12.46
N SER A 67 10.71 8.18 -11.85
CA SER A 67 11.89 8.65 -12.58
C SER A 67 12.49 7.52 -13.44
N ARG A 68 12.62 6.32 -12.89
CA ARG A 68 13.17 5.16 -13.60
C ARG A 68 12.25 4.65 -14.70
N VAL A 69 10.94 4.58 -14.44
CA VAL A 69 9.96 4.19 -15.47
C VAL A 69 10.01 5.16 -16.64
N ARG A 70 10.07 6.48 -16.38
CA ARG A 70 10.19 7.52 -17.40
C ARG A 70 11.53 7.50 -18.12
N ALA A 71 12.59 7.03 -17.47
CA ALA A 71 13.91 6.84 -18.07
C ALA A 71 14.01 5.54 -18.90
N GLY A 72 12.92 4.77 -19.05
CA GLY A 72 12.87 3.58 -19.87
C GLY A 72 13.01 2.24 -19.13
N VAL A 73 13.17 2.23 -17.82
CA VAL A 73 13.05 1.00 -17.00
C VAL A 73 11.57 0.67 -16.85
N SER A 74 11.03 -0.04 -17.83
CA SER A 74 9.59 -0.33 -17.90
C SER A 74 9.36 -1.69 -18.56
N PRO A 75 8.46 -2.54 -18.04
CA PRO A 75 7.67 -2.32 -16.82
C PRO A 75 8.46 -2.57 -15.54
N VAL A 76 8.13 -1.85 -14.49
CA VAL A 76 8.57 -2.13 -13.09
C VAL A 76 7.47 -2.91 -12.39
N LYS A 77 7.83 -3.98 -11.66
CA LYS A 77 6.87 -4.81 -10.93
C LYS A 77 7.33 -5.03 -9.49
N PHE A 78 6.40 -5.01 -8.56
CA PHE A 78 6.68 -5.38 -7.18
C PHE A 78 5.44 -5.90 -6.45
N PRO A 79 5.61 -6.82 -5.48
CA PRO A 79 4.53 -7.25 -4.61
C PRO A 79 4.26 -6.19 -3.54
N PHE A 80 2.99 -6.07 -3.13
CA PHE A 80 2.59 -5.28 -1.98
C PHE A 80 1.38 -5.90 -1.30
N ARG A 81 0.99 -5.38 -0.13
CA ARG A 81 -0.20 -5.80 0.59
C ARG A 81 -1.19 -4.66 0.74
N CYS A 82 -2.47 -5.01 0.68
CA CYS A 82 -3.59 -4.13 0.96
C CYS A 82 -4.49 -4.82 1.98
N ASP A 83 -4.16 -4.68 3.26
CA ASP A 83 -4.84 -5.37 4.35
C ASP A 83 -6.07 -4.62 4.83
N SER A 84 -7.11 -5.37 5.21
CA SER A 84 -8.22 -4.94 6.05
C SER A 84 -8.11 -5.62 7.44
N PRO A 85 -8.92 -5.22 8.43
CA PRO A 85 -8.89 -5.87 9.73
C PRO A 85 -8.92 -7.40 9.68
N ASP A 86 -9.78 -7.94 8.85
CA ASP A 86 -10.12 -9.36 8.74
C ASP A 86 -9.46 -10.10 7.56
N CYS A 87 -8.70 -9.39 6.72
CA CYS A 87 -8.13 -10.01 5.50
C CYS A 87 -6.78 -9.40 5.13
N ARG A 88 -5.79 -10.26 4.89
CA ARG A 88 -4.54 -9.92 4.22
C ARG A 88 -4.71 -10.11 2.72
N ARG A 89 -4.43 -9.07 1.94
CA ARG A 89 -4.46 -9.14 0.48
C ARG A 89 -3.06 -8.98 -0.08
N PHE A 90 -2.57 -10.04 -0.69
CA PHE A 90 -1.30 -10.04 -1.41
C PHE A 90 -1.57 -9.63 -2.85
N MET A 91 -0.92 -8.59 -3.28
CA MET A 91 -1.16 -7.95 -4.57
C MET A 91 0.17 -7.78 -5.33
N GLU A 92 0.10 -7.70 -6.65
CA GLU A 92 1.20 -7.27 -7.50
C GLU A 92 0.85 -5.92 -8.13
N MET A 93 1.82 -5.03 -8.13
CA MET A 93 1.80 -3.76 -8.83
C MET A 93 2.69 -3.85 -10.06
N LYS A 94 2.20 -3.36 -11.20
CA LYS A 94 2.96 -3.14 -12.42
C LYS A 94 2.85 -1.68 -12.82
N LEU A 95 4.01 -1.03 -13.05
CA LEU A 95 4.08 0.31 -13.61
C LEU A 95 4.62 0.24 -15.04
N SER A 96 3.98 0.96 -15.94
CA SER A 96 4.38 1.03 -17.34
C SER A 96 4.40 2.46 -17.84
N LEU A 97 5.40 2.80 -18.64
CA LEU A 97 5.48 4.10 -19.32
C LEU A 97 4.42 4.16 -20.43
N LEU A 98 3.70 5.24 -20.49
CA LEU A 98 2.80 5.60 -21.59
C LEU A 98 3.32 6.79 -22.37
N SER A 99 2.66 7.13 -23.47
CA SER A 99 2.93 8.36 -24.23
C SER A 99 2.81 9.60 -23.36
N GLY A 100 3.57 10.66 -23.69
CA GLY A 100 3.55 11.91 -22.93
C GLY A 100 4.12 11.81 -21.50
N ASN A 101 5.04 10.85 -21.25
CA ASN A 101 5.63 10.58 -19.94
C ASN A 101 4.61 10.22 -18.83
N ALA A 102 3.40 9.85 -19.20
CA ALA A 102 2.43 9.33 -18.26
C ALA A 102 2.85 7.94 -17.76
N VAL A 103 2.44 7.58 -16.54
CA VAL A 103 2.71 6.27 -15.93
C VAL A 103 1.41 5.58 -15.62
N GLU A 104 1.22 4.39 -16.16
CA GLU A 104 0.10 3.50 -15.86
C GLU A 104 0.46 2.58 -14.71
N PHE A 105 -0.44 2.47 -13.76
CA PHE A 105 -0.39 1.51 -12.66
C PHE A 105 -1.49 0.48 -12.88
N ILE A 106 -1.11 -0.77 -12.86
CA ILE A 106 -2.04 -1.91 -12.84
C ILE A 106 -1.74 -2.73 -11.61
N SER A 107 -2.72 -2.89 -10.74
CA SER A 107 -2.61 -3.86 -9.66
C SER A 107 -3.69 -4.94 -9.76
N HIS A 108 -3.37 -6.12 -9.26
CA HIS A 108 -4.28 -7.24 -9.19
C HIS A 108 -4.01 -8.06 -7.92
N LEU A 109 -5.04 -8.78 -7.50
CA LEU A 109 -5.00 -9.63 -6.33
C LEU A 109 -4.32 -10.96 -6.70
N LEU A 110 -3.32 -11.37 -5.91
CA LEU A 110 -2.65 -12.67 -6.04
C LEU A 110 -3.25 -13.70 -5.10
N ARG A 111 -3.57 -13.29 -3.85
CA ARG A 111 -4.02 -14.18 -2.79
C ARG A 111 -4.69 -13.39 -1.67
N GLU A 112 -5.68 -13.99 -1.02
CA GLU A 112 -6.31 -13.52 0.22
C GLU A 112 -6.07 -14.53 1.35
N GLU A 113 -5.85 -14.00 2.55
CA GLU A 113 -5.79 -14.76 3.78
C GLU A 113 -6.75 -14.13 4.79
N TRP A 114 -7.83 -14.80 5.08
CA TRP A 114 -8.80 -14.36 6.08
C TRP A 114 -8.28 -14.66 7.48
N ARG A 115 -8.56 -13.77 8.43
CA ARG A 115 -8.11 -13.86 9.82
C ARG A 115 -9.16 -13.27 10.76
N GLU A 116 -8.98 -13.51 12.06
CA GLU A 116 -9.74 -12.77 13.07
C GLU A 116 -9.46 -11.27 12.94
N PRO A 117 -10.50 -10.41 13.03
CA PRO A 117 -10.34 -8.98 12.86
C PRO A 117 -9.35 -8.37 13.85
N LEU A 118 -8.44 -7.54 13.35
CA LEU A 118 -7.44 -6.84 14.15
C LEU A 118 -7.87 -5.38 14.39
N ASP A 119 -8.09 -5.01 15.63
CA ASP A 119 -8.46 -3.65 16.05
C ASP A 119 -7.46 -2.58 15.59
N LEU A 120 -6.18 -2.93 15.50
CA LEU A 120 -5.14 -2.03 15.02
C LEU A 120 -5.41 -1.51 13.60
N LEU A 121 -6.05 -2.29 12.74
CA LEU A 121 -6.39 -1.93 11.36
C LEU A 121 -7.80 -1.34 11.23
N ASP A 122 -8.57 -1.30 12.29
CA ASP A 122 -9.88 -0.67 12.31
C ASP A 122 -9.73 0.85 12.52
N ASN A 123 -10.06 1.62 11.48
CA ASN A 123 -9.97 3.08 11.50
C ASN A 123 -11.01 3.75 12.39
N SER A 124 -12.02 3.03 12.87
CA SER A 124 -13.05 3.55 13.77
C SER A 124 -12.61 3.52 15.25
N ARG A 125 -11.53 2.80 15.58
CA ARG A 125 -11.01 2.68 16.94
C ARG A 125 -10.28 3.95 17.39
N ASP A 126 -10.46 4.28 18.67
CA ASP A 126 -9.71 5.35 19.31
C ASP A 126 -8.21 5.06 19.32
N ARG A 127 -7.41 6.09 19.04
CA ARG A 127 -5.95 5.98 18.93
C ARG A 127 -5.27 6.56 20.17
N SER A 128 -4.28 5.82 20.70
CA SER A 128 -3.39 6.31 21.75
C SER A 128 -2.41 7.37 21.22
N GLY A 129 -1.60 7.94 22.13
CA GLY A 129 -0.50 8.84 21.76
C GLY A 129 0.73 8.12 21.22
N GLU A 130 0.79 6.79 21.29
CA GLU A 130 1.92 5.99 20.86
C GLU A 130 1.92 5.77 19.35
N PHE A 131 3.13 5.55 18.80
CA PHE A 131 3.31 5.33 17.37
C PHE A 131 3.93 3.97 17.09
N LEU A 132 3.35 3.27 16.13
CA LEU A 132 3.83 2.01 15.62
C LEU A 132 4.30 2.16 14.17
N LYS A 133 5.53 1.75 13.86
CA LYS A 133 6.06 1.80 12.49
C LYS A 133 5.55 0.62 11.69
N VAL A 134 4.91 0.91 10.56
CA VAL A 134 4.36 -0.09 9.62
C VAL A 134 5.00 0.09 8.25
N CYS A 135 5.43 -1.00 7.64
CA CYS A 135 5.89 -0.97 6.25
C CYS A 135 4.68 -0.73 5.32
N SER A 136 4.76 0.32 4.50
CA SER A 136 3.69 0.68 3.55
C SER A 136 3.38 -0.43 2.54
N TRP A 137 4.37 -1.29 2.23
CA TRP A 137 4.22 -2.32 1.21
C TRP A 137 3.86 -3.70 1.75
N CYS A 138 4.66 -4.26 2.66
CA CYS A 138 4.39 -5.61 3.17
C CYS A 138 3.51 -5.65 4.42
N LYS A 139 3.14 -4.48 4.97
CA LYS A 139 2.31 -4.31 6.19
C LYS A 139 2.92 -4.90 7.46
N ARG A 140 4.19 -5.34 7.43
CA ARG A 140 4.89 -5.74 8.64
C ARG A 140 5.10 -4.54 9.57
N ILE A 141 5.17 -4.85 10.86
CA ILE A 141 5.37 -3.89 11.95
C ILE A 141 6.80 -4.00 12.44
N ASN A 142 7.41 -2.87 12.78
CA ASN A 142 8.70 -2.85 13.45
C ASN A 142 8.50 -3.11 14.94
N ILE A 143 8.90 -4.30 15.40
CA ILE A 143 8.80 -4.74 16.81
C ILE A 143 10.13 -4.42 17.49
N PRO A 144 10.16 -3.57 18.53
CA PRO A 144 11.39 -3.22 19.24
C PRO A 144 12.18 -4.45 19.69
N GLY A 145 13.47 -4.51 19.33
CA GLY A 145 14.36 -5.64 19.67
C GLY A 145 14.18 -6.91 18.84
N GLN A 146 13.13 -7.03 18.00
CA GLN A 146 12.86 -8.21 17.17
C GLN A 146 12.89 -7.91 15.67
N GLY A 147 12.78 -6.62 15.26
CA GLY A 147 12.77 -6.22 13.86
C GLY A 147 11.38 -6.25 13.23
N TRP A 148 11.29 -6.54 11.93
CA TRP A 148 10.05 -6.50 11.16
C TRP A 148 9.30 -7.84 11.20
N GLY A 149 8.14 -7.88 11.88
CA GLY A 149 7.26 -9.04 12.00
C GLY A 149 5.84 -8.77 11.49
N GLU A 150 5.02 -9.81 11.43
CA GLU A 150 3.60 -9.65 11.17
C GLU A 150 2.91 -8.96 12.36
N ILE A 151 1.71 -8.41 12.14
CA ILE A 151 0.96 -7.72 13.21
C ILE A 151 0.71 -8.67 14.39
N GLU A 152 0.42 -9.93 14.09
CA GLU A 152 0.14 -10.97 15.07
C GLU A 152 1.37 -11.27 15.97
N ASP A 153 2.58 -11.17 15.43
CA ASP A 153 3.83 -11.33 16.19
C ASP A 153 4.06 -10.15 17.16
N ALA A 154 3.42 -9.01 16.90
CA ALA A 154 3.53 -7.80 17.69
C ALA A 154 2.51 -7.72 18.85
N ILE A 155 1.52 -8.58 18.88
CA ILE A 155 0.40 -8.51 19.84
C ILE A 155 0.92 -8.59 21.27
N GLU A 156 1.64 -9.65 21.62
CA GLU A 156 2.18 -9.85 22.98
C GLU A 156 3.30 -8.86 23.32
N PRO A 157 4.35 -8.68 22.47
CA PRO A 157 5.45 -7.78 22.81
C PRO A 157 5.05 -6.32 23.00
N LEU A 158 3.94 -5.88 22.35
CA LEU A 158 3.46 -4.50 22.40
C LEU A 158 2.15 -4.35 23.17
N ASP A 159 1.67 -5.41 23.81
CA ASP A 159 0.40 -5.45 24.58
C ASP A 159 -0.78 -4.81 23.81
N LEU A 160 -0.91 -5.16 22.53
CA LEU A 160 -1.86 -4.50 21.62
C LEU A 160 -3.32 -4.73 21.99
N PHE A 161 -3.62 -5.74 22.84
CA PHE A 161 -4.97 -6.03 23.34
C PHE A 161 -5.21 -5.59 24.80
N GLY A 162 -4.15 -5.21 25.53
CA GLY A 162 -4.26 -4.79 26.95
C GLY A 162 -4.85 -3.40 27.15
N HIS A 163 -5.01 -2.62 26.09
CA HIS A 163 -5.46 -1.23 26.15
C HIS A 163 -6.78 -1.01 25.41
N HIS A 164 -7.61 -0.09 25.92
CA HIS A 164 -8.85 0.34 25.25
C HIS A 164 -8.61 1.14 23.96
N THR A 165 -7.38 1.60 23.74
CA THR A 165 -6.96 2.39 22.57
C THR A 165 -5.81 1.72 21.85
N THR A 166 -5.79 1.82 20.52
CA THR A 166 -4.74 1.27 19.68
C THR A 166 -3.68 2.33 19.34
N PRO A 167 -2.39 1.97 19.16
CA PRO A 167 -1.38 2.94 18.74
C PRO A 167 -1.68 3.52 17.34
N ARG A 168 -1.17 4.72 17.09
CA ARG A 168 -1.19 5.34 15.76
C ARG A 168 -0.16 4.65 14.89
N MET A 169 -0.50 4.45 13.61
CA MET A 169 0.45 3.89 12.65
C MET A 169 1.22 5.01 11.95
N THR A 170 2.55 4.89 11.92
CA THR A 170 3.42 5.67 11.04
C THR A 170 3.94 4.78 9.92
N HIS A 171 4.00 5.32 8.71
CA HIS A 171 4.31 4.56 7.52
C HIS A 171 5.74 4.81 7.05
N THR A 172 6.47 3.73 6.82
CA THR A 172 7.84 3.69 6.29
C THR A 172 7.98 2.54 5.30
N ILE A 173 9.18 2.22 4.85
CA ILE A 173 9.49 1.02 4.07
C ILE A 173 10.51 0.19 4.87
N CYS A 174 10.27 -1.11 5.03
CA CYS A 174 11.26 -2.01 5.64
C CYS A 174 12.41 -2.31 4.67
N ASP A 175 13.56 -2.69 5.23
CA ASP A 175 14.78 -2.95 4.45
C ASP A 175 14.53 -3.98 3.34
N SER A 176 13.85 -5.08 3.63
CA SER A 176 13.54 -6.11 2.64
C SER A 176 12.72 -5.59 1.45
N CYS A 177 11.72 -4.71 1.69
CA CYS A 177 10.94 -4.11 0.61
C CYS A 177 11.74 -3.07 -0.17
N HIS A 178 12.57 -2.29 0.54
CA HIS A 178 13.44 -1.31 -0.09
C HIS A 178 14.45 -1.96 -1.03
N ASP A 179 15.13 -3.03 -0.56
CA ASP A 179 16.13 -3.76 -1.35
C ASP A 179 15.51 -4.48 -2.55
N ALA A 180 14.32 -5.07 -2.38
CA ALA A 180 13.59 -5.70 -3.47
C ALA A 180 13.28 -4.70 -4.61
N VAL A 181 12.91 -3.46 -4.27
CA VAL A 181 12.68 -2.43 -5.29
C VAL A 181 13.96 -1.91 -5.90
N LYS A 182 15.00 -1.71 -5.12
CA LYS A 182 16.31 -1.34 -5.69
C LYS A 182 16.75 -2.34 -6.75
N LEU A 183 16.64 -3.63 -6.45
CA LEU A 183 16.96 -4.70 -7.40
C LEU A 183 16.12 -4.60 -8.67
N GLU A 184 14.81 -4.41 -8.55
CA GLU A 184 13.89 -4.26 -9.69
C GLU A 184 14.19 -3.02 -10.54
N LEU A 185 14.68 -1.95 -9.91
CA LEU A 185 15.08 -0.71 -10.57
C LEU A 185 16.53 -0.75 -11.13
N GLY A 186 17.27 -1.83 -10.91
CA GLY A 186 18.68 -1.91 -11.27
C GLY A 186 19.56 -0.89 -10.53
N LEU A 187 19.24 -0.63 -9.27
CA LEU A 187 20.02 0.22 -8.36
C LEU A 187 20.85 -0.68 -7.44
N GLU A 188 22.17 -0.55 -7.48
CA GLU A 188 23.09 -1.17 -6.52
C GLU A 188 23.12 -0.44 -5.18
#